data_cb81b2d41a34ee29f22950116cb23fa6
#
_entry.id   cb81b2d41a34ee29f22950116cb23fa6
#
_cell.length_a   1.000
_cell.length_b   1.000
_cell.length_c   1.000
_cell.angle_alpha   90.00
_cell.angle_beta   90.00
_cell.angle_gamma   90.00
#
_symmetry.space_group_name_H-M   'P 1'
#
loop_
_entity.id
_entity.type
_entity.pdbx_description
1 polymer ?
#
loop_
_entity_poly.entity_id
_entity_poly.type
_entity_poly.pdbx_seq_one_letter_code
_entity_poly.pdbx_strand_id
1 'polypeptide(L)'
;SDDLQEIRNRTYCSECGHRLSRIGGNSRSEKWDCRNPDCYRLEFRLTDQMIIGAVLNVLNSAIANPSLLESGGEISAYAPTADIVRQQNEINRMTDSGHIDFDRVKAEIIRLAEMKYQCCSYNDSPQKTDKLKTLLSEHCSDQNHEQLDTLDIGLFKSCVSKIWISHFCVFEVELINGVKIQNTTERMNKNEHSTECNDNSCQSADNPKSR
;
A
#
# COMPACT_ATOMS: atom_id res chain seq x y z
N SER A 1 4.49 20.36 -4.51
CA SER A 1 3.04 20.58 -4.47
C SER A 1 2.45 19.82 -3.29
N ASP A 2 1.34 20.26 -2.77
CA ASP A 2 0.64 19.63 -1.63
C ASP A 2 0.22 18.19 -1.96
N ASP A 3 0.01 17.89 -3.23
CA ASP A 3 -0.38 16.57 -3.71
C ASP A 3 0.67 15.50 -3.41
N LEU A 4 1.94 15.80 -3.66
CA LEU A 4 3.03 14.88 -3.33
C LEU A 4 3.18 14.66 -1.82
N GLN A 5 2.79 15.64 -1.01
CA GLN A 5 2.81 15.51 0.45
C GLN A 5 1.79 14.46 0.91
N GLU A 6 0.61 14.41 0.29
CA GLU A 6 -0.41 13.41 0.61
C GLU A 6 0.05 11.99 0.25
N ILE A 7 0.68 11.82 -0.92
CA ILE A 7 1.28 10.54 -1.31
C ILE A 7 2.38 10.13 -0.31
N ARG A 8 3.27 11.07 0.08
CA ARG A 8 4.32 10.81 1.08
C ARG A 8 3.76 10.37 2.43
N ASN A 9 2.64 10.95 2.85
CA ASN A 9 2.04 10.62 4.12
C ASN A 9 1.48 9.20 4.18
N ARG A 10 1.22 8.58 3.02
CA ARG A 10 0.58 7.28 2.89
C ARG A 10 1.47 6.19 2.29
N THR A 11 2.75 6.46 2.04
CA THR A 11 3.68 5.50 1.42
C THR A 11 4.61 4.88 2.46
N TYR A 12 4.60 3.54 2.54
CA TYR A 12 5.28 2.76 3.56
C TYR A 12 6.10 1.63 2.94
N CYS A 13 7.16 1.23 3.64
CA CYS A 13 7.92 0.03 3.35
C CYS A 13 7.14 -1.20 3.85
N SER A 14 6.91 -2.19 2.99
CA SER A 14 6.20 -3.42 3.38
C SER A 14 7.00 -4.28 4.35
N GLU A 15 8.34 -4.20 4.31
CA GLU A 15 9.21 -5.05 5.12
C GLU A 15 9.28 -4.59 6.58
N CYS A 16 9.32 -3.27 6.82
CA CYS A 16 9.52 -2.75 8.17
C CYS A 16 8.39 -1.84 8.67
N GLY A 17 7.41 -1.53 7.84
CA GLY A 17 6.28 -0.67 8.21
C GLY A 17 6.61 0.82 8.35
N HIS A 18 7.87 1.23 8.17
CA HIS A 18 8.24 2.64 8.25
C HIS A 18 7.82 3.40 6.99
N ARG A 19 7.50 4.68 7.18
CA ARG A 19 7.19 5.57 6.06
C ARG A 19 8.42 5.74 5.16
N LEU A 20 8.23 5.62 3.84
CA LEU A 20 9.28 5.90 2.88
C LEU A 20 9.59 7.39 2.81
N SER A 21 10.85 7.70 2.58
CA SER A 21 11.34 9.07 2.46
C SER A 21 11.61 9.42 1.01
N ARG A 22 10.98 10.49 0.52
CA ARG A 22 11.30 11.07 -0.78
C ARG A 22 12.57 11.91 -0.68
N ILE A 23 13.55 11.58 -1.49
CA ILE A 23 14.86 12.23 -1.55
C ILE A 23 15.00 12.90 -2.92
N GLY A 24 15.31 14.15 -2.93
CA GLY A 24 15.54 14.95 -4.15
C GLY A 24 14.70 16.22 -4.16
N GLY A 25 15.23 17.27 -4.69
CA GLY A 25 14.64 18.56 -4.95
C GLY A 25 15.62 19.35 -5.81
N ASN A 26 15.11 20.24 -6.66
CA ASN A 26 15.88 21.16 -7.50
C ASN A 26 16.92 20.48 -8.40
N SER A 27 16.48 19.98 -9.56
CA SER A 27 17.28 19.48 -10.69
C SER A 27 17.94 18.10 -10.55
N ARG A 28 17.79 17.37 -9.48
CA ARG A 28 18.16 15.96 -9.43
C ARG A 28 16.93 15.09 -9.45
N SER A 29 16.98 14.03 -10.24
CA SER A 29 15.93 13.04 -10.30
C SER A 29 15.57 12.53 -8.90
N GLU A 30 14.31 12.72 -8.53
CA GLU A 30 13.74 12.26 -7.26
C GLU A 30 13.84 10.74 -7.13
N LYS A 31 13.97 10.29 -5.91
CA LYS A 31 13.87 8.87 -5.53
C LYS A 31 13.24 8.73 -4.16
N TRP A 32 12.68 7.57 -3.92
CA TRP A 32 12.18 7.20 -2.61
C TRP A 32 13.04 6.09 -2.03
N ASP A 33 13.15 6.07 -0.69
CA ASP A 33 13.96 5.07 -0.02
C ASP A 33 13.46 4.80 1.41
N CYS A 34 13.69 3.61 1.93
CA CYS A 34 13.51 3.31 3.33
C CYS A 34 14.72 3.83 4.11
N ARG A 35 14.46 4.62 5.17
CA ARG A 35 15.51 5.17 6.02
C ARG A 35 15.60 4.53 7.39
N ASN A 36 14.85 3.45 7.60
CA ASN A 36 15.00 2.67 8.82
C ASN A 36 16.39 2.00 8.81
N PRO A 37 17.24 2.23 9.83
CA PRO A 37 18.58 1.66 9.88
C PRO A 37 18.59 0.11 9.96
N ASP A 38 17.51 -0.46 10.50
CA ASP A 38 17.33 -1.91 10.63
C ASP A 38 16.68 -2.55 9.40
N CYS A 39 16.48 -1.78 8.35
CA CYS A 39 15.86 -2.24 7.10
C CYS A 39 16.80 -2.01 5.93
N TYR A 40 16.78 -2.92 4.97
CA TYR A 40 17.54 -2.76 3.73
C TYR A 40 16.94 -1.64 2.86
N ARG A 41 17.80 -1.02 2.05
CA ARG A 41 17.35 -0.06 1.04
C ARG A 41 16.59 -0.77 -0.06
N LEU A 42 15.75 0.00 -0.78
CA LEU A 42 15.09 -0.51 -1.97
C LEU A 42 16.14 -0.94 -3.02
N GLU A 43 15.95 -2.11 -3.60
CA GLU A 43 16.86 -2.66 -4.62
C GLU A 43 16.70 -2.00 -5.99
N PHE A 44 15.73 -1.10 -6.11
CA PHE A 44 15.39 -0.39 -7.35
C PHE A 44 15.23 1.11 -7.08
N ARG A 45 15.26 1.87 -8.17
CA ARG A 45 15.01 3.30 -8.08
C ARG A 45 13.51 3.58 -8.13
N LEU A 46 12.91 3.85 -6.99
CA LEU A 46 11.51 4.24 -6.88
C LEU A 46 11.35 5.73 -7.20
N THR A 47 10.46 6.07 -8.14
CA THR A 47 10.13 7.42 -8.56
C THR A 47 8.68 7.80 -8.23
N ASP A 48 8.36 9.10 -8.26
CA ASP A 48 7.00 9.60 -8.08
C ASP A 48 6.05 8.96 -9.10
N GLN A 49 6.47 8.88 -10.36
CA GLN A 49 5.71 8.32 -11.46
C GLN A 49 5.34 6.84 -11.24
N MET A 50 6.25 6.05 -10.67
CA MET A 50 5.98 4.64 -10.38
C MET A 50 4.89 4.49 -9.33
N ILE A 51 4.91 5.32 -8.29
CA ILE A 51 3.90 5.29 -7.23
C ILE A 51 2.54 5.73 -7.78
N ILE A 52 2.51 6.84 -8.52
CA ILE A 52 1.28 7.37 -9.14
C ILE A 52 0.71 6.35 -10.11
N GLY A 53 1.55 5.76 -10.98
CA GLY A 53 1.13 4.75 -11.93
C GLY A 53 0.58 3.49 -11.26
N ALA A 54 1.20 3.03 -10.17
CA ALA A 54 0.71 1.88 -9.41
C ALA A 54 -0.68 2.15 -8.79
N VAL A 55 -0.88 3.33 -8.23
CA VAL A 55 -2.18 3.74 -7.67
C VAL A 55 -3.24 3.83 -8.77
N LEU A 56 -2.93 4.47 -9.89
CA LEU A 56 -3.85 4.58 -11.04
C LEU A 56 -4.26 3.20 -11.56
N ASN A 57 -3.30 2.28 -11.72
CA ASN A 57 -3.57 0.93 -12.18
C ASN A 57 -4.50 0.18 -11.22
N VAL A 58 -4.30 0.32 -9.92
CA VAL A 58 -5.16 -0.30 -8.91
C VAL A 58 -6.57 0.29 -8.95
N LEU A 59 -6.72 1.61 -9.01
CA LEU A 59 -8.02 2.25 -9.10
C LEU A 59 -8.76 1.89 -10.40
N ASN A 60 -8.05 1.87 -11.52
CA ASN A 60 -8.62 1.44 -12.80
C ASN A 60 -9.01 -0.04 -12.80
N SER A 61 -8.23 -0.89 -12.17
CA SER A 61 -8.59 -2.30 -11.99
C SER A 61 -9.86 -2.46 -11.15
N ALA A 62 -10.01 -1.64 -10.11
CA ALA A 62 -11.20 -1.64 -9.26
C ALA A 62 -12.44 -1.07 -9.98
N ILE A 63 -12.26 -0.11 -10.89
CA ILE A 63 -13.32 0.41 -11.78
C ILE A 63 -13.77 -0.68 -12.73
N ALA A 64 -12.82 -1.32 -13.41
CA ALA A 64 -13.11 -2.38 -14.39
C ALA A 64 -13.70 -3.65 -13.72
N ASN A 65 -13.32 -3.93 -12.48
CA ASN A 65 -13.79 -5.07 -11.73
C ASN A 65 -14.15 -4.69 -10.28
N PRO A 66 -15.37 -4.19 -10.02
CA PRO A 66 -15.82 -3.78 -8.69
C PRO A 66 -15.80 -4.90 -7.63
N SER A 67 -15.75 -6.18 -8.04
CA SER A 67 -15.63 -7.30 -7.09
C SER A 67 -14.29 -7.30 -6.34
N LEU A 68 -13.25 -6.64 -6.88
CA LEU A 68 -11.98 -6.45 -6.19
C LEU A 68 -12.11 -5.59 -4.93
N LEU A 69 -13.16 -4.78 -4.83
CA LEU A 69 -13.45 -3.96 -3.66
C LEU A 69 -14.17 -4.75 -2.56
N GLU A 70 -14.72 -5.91 -2.90
CA GLU A 70 -15.35 -6.78 -1.95
C GLU A 70 -14.25 -7.55 -1.23
N SER A 71 -14.09 -7.29 0.05
CA SER A 71 -13.12 -8.00 0.85
C SER A 71 -13.50 -9.48 0.90
N GLY A 72 -12.77 -10.30 0.16
CA GLY A 72 -12.66 -11.72 0.48
C GLY A 72 -11.85 -11.94 1.76
N GLY A 73 -11.53 -10.86 2.47
CA GLY A 73 -10.81 -10.90 3.71
C GLY A 73 -11.69 -11.48 4.79
N GLU A 74 -11.20 -12.53 5.43
CA GLU A 74 -11.63 -12.92 6.76
C GLU A 74 -11.87 -11.64 7.56
N ILE A 75 -13.07 -11.50 8.11
CA ILE A 75 -13.34 -10.52 9.16
C ILE A 75 -12.21 -10.77 10.15
N SER A 76 -11.25 -9.85 10.20
CA SER A 76 -10.11 -10.00 11.09
C SER A 76 -10.69 -10.28 12.46
N ALA A 77 -10.51 -11.49 12.93
CA ALA A 77 -11.02 -11.89 14.22
C ALA A 77 -10.53 -10.86 15.22
N TYR A 78 -11.43 -10.30 16.00
CA TYR A 78 -11.13 -9.31 17.03
C TYR A 78 -9.89 -9.76 17.81
N ALA A 79 -8.78 -9.11 17.57
CA ALA A 79 -7.54 -9.30 18.32
C ALA A 79 -7.44 -8.17 19.35
N PRO A 80 -7.61 -8.44 20.64
CA PRO A 80 -7.51 -7.42 21.68
C PRO A 80 -6.09 -6.84 21.68
N THR A 81 -5.98 -5.52 21.67
CA THR A 81 -4.68 -4.85 21.87
C THR A 81 -4.12 -5.13 23.24
N ALA A 82 -2.81 -4.96 23.43
CA ALA A 82 -2.16 -5.12 24.72
C ALA A 82 -2.80 -4.25 25.84
N ASP A 83 -3.31 -3.06 25.46
CA ASP A 83 -3.99 -2.16 26.38
C ASP A 83 -5.36 -2.69 26.83
N ILE A 84 -6.11 -3.30 25.90
CA ILE A 84 -7.39 -3.97 26.21
C ILE A 84 -7.16 -5.15 27.14
N VAL A 85 -6.14 -5.96 26.90
CA VAL A 85 -5.78 -7.08 27.77
C VAL A 85 -5.37 -6.59 29.16
N ARG A 86 -4.57 -5.53 29.23
CA ARG A 86 -4.17 -4.91 30.50
C ARG A 86 -5.36 -4.39 31.28
N GLN A 87 -6.27 -3.69 30.61
CA GLN A 87 -7.49 -3.16 31.23
C GLN A 87 -8.41 -4.27 31.73
N GLN A 88 -8.56 -5.36 30.97
CA GLN A 88 -9.35 -6.52 31.39
C GLN A 88 -8.74 -7.18 32.64
N ASN A 89 -7.42 -7.33 32.69
CA ASN A 89 -6.72 -7.91 33.86
C ASN A 89 -6.86 -7.01 35.08
N GLU A 90 -6.85 -5.69 34.93
CA GLU A 90 -7.06 -4.77 36.07
C GLU A 90 -8.48 -4.89 36.61
N ILE A 91 -9.50 -4.99 35.77
CA ILE A 91 -10.88 -5.23 36.23
C ILE A 91 -10.97 -6.57 36.95
N ASN A 92 -10.39 -7.64 36.44
CA ASN A 92 -10.38 -8.94 37.09
C ASN A 92 -9.73 -8.84 38.49
N ARG A 93 -8.59 -8.15 38.60
CA ARG A 93 -7.90 -7.93 39.88
C ARG A 93 -8.76 -7.17 40.88
N MET A 94 -9.53 -6.16 40.42
CA MET A 94 -10.43 -5.38 41.30
C MET A 94 -11.63 -6.20 41.77
N THR A 95 -12.14 -7.11 40.93
CA THR A 95 -13.27 -7.99 41.30
C THR A 95 -12.86 -9.16 42.17
N ASP A 96 -11.62 -9.63 42.07
CA ASP A 96 -11.08 -10.71 42.91
C ASP A 96 -10.64 -10.21 44.30
N SER A 97 -10.54 -8.89 44.50
CA SER A 97 -10.26 -8.32 45.81
C SER A 97 -11.47 -8.49 46.74
N GLY A 98 -11.25 -8.97 47.96
CA GLY A 98 -12.33 -9.21 48.92
C GLY A 98 -13.15 -7.98 49.34
N HIS A 99 -12.83 -6.80 48.80
CA HIS A 99 -13.56 -5.55 48.97
C HIS A 99 -13.76 -4.87 47.61
N ILE A 100 -14.99 -4.95 47.11
CA ILE A 100 -15.31 -4.47 45.77
C ILE A 100 -15.88 -3.05 45.86
N ASP A 101 -15.17 -2.11 45.21
CA ASP A 101 -15.68 -0.77 44.90
C ASP A 101 -16.48 -0.82 43.62
N PHE A 102 -17.79 -0.94 43.71
CA PHE A 102 -18.69 -1.11 42.57
C PHE A 102 -18.68 0.09 41.62
N ASP A 103 -18.56 1.31 42.11
CA ASP A 103 -18.55 2.51 41.25
C ASP A 103 -17.27 2.59 40.42
N ARG A 104 -16.14 2.26 41.04
CA ARG A 104 -14.87 2.20 40.33
C ARG A 104 -14.83 1.07 39.30
N VAL A 105 -15.25 -0.13 39.68
CA VAL A 105 -15.32 -1.28 38.76
C VAL A 105 -16.24 -0.97 37.56
N LYS A 106 -17.40 -0.34 37.79
CA LYS A 106 -18.31 0.09 36.73
C LYS A 106 -17.64 1.07 35.77
N ALA A 107 -16.92 2.07 36.27
CA ALA A 107 -16.22 3.04 35.43
C ALA A 107 -15.16 2.36 34.55
N GLU A 108 -14.39 1.40 35.09
CA GLU A 108 -13.37 0.68 34.34
C GLU A 108 -13.98 -0.30 33.31
N ILE A 109 -15.15 -0.89 33.59
CA ILE A 109 -15.88 -1.71 32.62
C ILE A 109 -16.36 -0.84 31.44
N ILE A 110 -16.90 0.36 31.72
CA ILE A 110 -17.31 1.29 30.66
C ILE A 110 -16.11 1.66 29.78
N ARG A 111 -14.99 2.01 30.41
CA ARG A 111 -13.74 2.32 29.69
C ARG A 111 -13.27 1.15 28.81
N LEU A 112 -13.31 -0.08 29.34
CA LEU A 112 -12.98 -1.27 28.58
C LEU A 112 -13.94 -1.46 27.39
N ALA A 113 -15.23 -1.21 27.57
CA ALA A 113 -16.22 -1.30 26.50
C ALA A 113 -15.96 -0.26 25.40
N GLU A 114 -15.60 0.98 25.76
CA GLU A 114 -15.20 2.02 24.83
C GLU A 114 -13.94 1.63 24.02
N MET A 115 -12.91 1.11 24.70
CA MET A 115 -11.69 0.62 24.05
C MET A 115 -11.98 -0.52 23.07
N LYS A 116 -12.82 -1.50 23.47
CA LYS A 116 -13.27 -2.60 22.60
C LYS A 116 -14.08 -2.08 21.42
N TYR A 117 -15.00 -1.13 21.66
CA TYR A 117 -15.81 -0.52 20.60
C TYR A 117 -14.95 0.23 19.58
N GLN A 118 -13.96 1.00 20.03
CA GLN A 118 -13.00 1.66 19.14
C GLN A 118 -12.21 0.66 18.29
N CYS A 119 -11.87 -0.51 18.82
CA CYS A 119 -11.24 -1.58 18.05
C CYS A 119 -12.20 -2.31 17.11
N CYS A 120 -13.50 -2.37 17.46
CA CYS A 120 -14.53 -3.02 16.66
C CYS A 120 -15.11 -2.11 15.57
N SER A 121 -14.97 -0.79 15.67
CA SER A 121 -15.47 0.17 14.66
C SER A 121 -14.78 0.06 13.30
N TYR A 122 -13.85 -0.89 13.16
CA TYR A 122 -13.33 -1.33 11.86
C TYR A 122 -14.32 -2.10 10.98
N ASN A 123 -15.50 -2.46 11.50
CA ASN A 123 -16.56 -3.15 10.74
C ASN A 123 -17.44 -2.22 9.87
N ASP A 124 -17.00 -0.98 9.60
CA ASP A 124 -17.60 -0.13 8.57
C ASP A 124 -17.20 -0.54 7.13
N SER A 125 -16.62 -1.73 6.97
CA SER A 125 -16.14 -2.22 5.68
C SER A 125 -17.22 -2.23 4.58
N PRO A 126 -18.46 -2.70 4.81
CA PRO A 126 -19.50 -2.65 3.78
C PRO A 126 -19.86 -1.23 3.35
N GLN A 127 -20.05 -0.31 4.32
CA GLN A 127 -20.38 1.09 4.02
C GLN A 127 -19.23 1.79 3.29
N LYS A 128 -17.98 1.51 3.66
CA LYS A 128 -16.81 2.03 2.98
C LYS A 128 -16.66 1.45 1.57
N THR A 129 -17.03 0.18 1.37
CA THR A 129 -17.04 -0.45 0.06
C THR A 129 -18.07 0.18 -0.86
N ASP A 130 -19.28 0.40 -0.37
CA ASP A 130 -20.33 1.08 -1.15
C ASP A 130 -19.93 2.53 -1.48
N LYS A 131 -19.34 3.22 -0.52
CA LYS A 131 -18.78 4.57 -0.75
C LYS A 131 -17.69 4.56 -1.81
N LEU A 132 -16.77 3.59 -1.80
CA LEU A 132 -15.73 3.45 -2.82
C LEU A 132 -16.32 3.21 -4.20
N LYS A 133 -17.29 2.29 -4.31
CA LYS A 133 -17.99 2.02 -5.59
C LYS A 133 -18.63 3.28 -6.14
N THR A 134 -19.32 4.03 -5.29
CA THR A 134 -19.97 5.29 -5.67
C THR A 134 -18.96 6.33 -6.14
N LEU A 135 -17.92 6.59 -5.36
CA LEU A 135 -16.88 7.58 -5.71
C LEU A 135 -16.18 7.25 -7.04
N LEU A 136 -15.85 5.99 -7.27
CA LEU A 136 -15.17 5.56 -8.49
C LEU A 136 -16.12 5.66 -9.70
N SER A 137 -17.41 5.30 -9.55
CA SER A 137 -18.37 5.39 -10.62
C SER A 137 -18.74 6.84 -11.00
N GLU A 138 -18.90 7.73 -10.01
CA GLU A 138 -19.16 9.15 -10.22
C GLU A 138 -18.01 9.82 -10.96
N HIS A 139 -16.77 9.54 -10.55
CA HIS A 139 -15.58 10.15 -11.17
C HIS A 139 -15.38 9.73 -12.63
N CYS A 140 -15.74 8.50 -12.98
CA CYS A 140 -15.73 8.04 -14.38
C CYS A 140 -16.86 8.64 -15.20
N SER A 141 -18.04 8.80 -14.62
CA SER A 141 -19.21 9.37 -15.32
C SER A 141 -19.03 10.85 -15.65
N ASP A 142 -18.42 11.61 -14.77
CA ASP A 142 -18.16 13.06 -14.95
C ASP A 142 -17.15 13.33 -16.08
N GLN A 143 -16.26 12.40 -16.34
CA GLN A 143 -15.20 12.58 -17.34
C GLN A 143 -15.48 11.90 -18.69
N ASN A 144 -16.59 11.18 -18.84
CA ASN A 144 -16.90 10.35 -20.03
C ASN A 144 -15.79 9.34 -20.38
N HIS A 145 -14.99 8.92 -19.40
CA HIS A 145 -13.90 7.97 -19.56
C HIS A 145 -14.18 6.69 -18.78
N GLU A 146 -13.90 5.56 -19.41
CA GLU A 146 -13.99 4.24 -18.74
C GLU A 146 -12.82 4.00 -17.76
N GLN A 147 -11.81 4.86 -17.77
CA GLN A 147 -10.61 4.76 -16.95
C GLN A 147 -10.09 6.15 -16.56
N LEU A 148 -9.33 6.17 -15.46
CA LEU A 148 -8.64 7.37 -14.99
C LEU A 148 -7.33 7.54 -15.76
N ASP A 149 -7.14 8.66 -16.43
CA ASP A 149 -5.89 9.00 -17.14
C ASP A 149 -4.87 9.65 -16.21
N THR A 150 -5.33 10.39 -15.22
CA THR A 150 -4.50 11.11 -14.25
C THR A 150 -5.00 10.88 -12.82
N LEU A 151 -4.08 10.91 -11.85
CA LEU A 151 -4.44 10.76 -10.46
C LEU A 151 -4.97 12.08 -9.90
N ASP A 152 -6.28 12.15 -9.68
CA ASP A 152 -6.89 13.22 -8.89
C ASP A 152 -6.58 13.03 -7.41
N ILE A 153 -6.08 14.08 -6.76
CA ILE A 153 -5.65 13.99 -5.35
C ILE A 153 -6.83 13.93 -4.38
N GLY A 154 -7.97 14.48 -4.75
CA GLY A 154 -9.21 14.38 -3.97
C GLY A 154 -9.72 12.95 -3.96
N LEU A 155 -9.75 12.31 -5.14
CA LEU A 155 -10.07 10.90 -5.29
C LEU A 155 -9.08 10.02 -4.52
N PHE A 156 -7.78 10.28 -4.68
CA PHE A 156 -6.74 9.58 -3.94
C PHE A 156 -6.97 9.62 -2.43
N LYS A 157 -7.21 10.80 -1.87
CA LYS A 157 -7.49 10.97 -0.43
C LYS A 157 -8.71 10.20 0.03
N SER A 158 -9.72 10.13 -0.82
CA SER A 158 -11.00 9.52 -0.51
C SER A 158 -11.00 8.00 -0.66
N CYS A 159 -10.11 7.44 -1.50
CA CYS A 159 -10.10 6.01 -1.82
C CYS A 159 -8.92 5.24 -1.21
N VAL A 160 -7.73 5.87 -1.10
CA VAL A 160 -6.51 5.18 -0.69
C VAL A 160 -6.19 5.45 0.77
N SER A 161 -5.99 4.39 1.55
CA SER A 161 -5.53 4.46 2.95
C SER A 161 -4.01 4.49 3.03
N LYS A 162 -3.35 3.48 2.43
CA LYS A 162 -1.90 3.34 2.45
C LYS A 162 -1.38 2.75 1.14
N ILE A 163 -0.12 2.98 0.87
CA ILE A 163 0.63 2.36 -0.22
C ILE A 163 1.82 1.64 0.41
N TRP A 164 1.89 0.33 0.19
CA TRP A 164 2.96 -0.51 0.66
C TRP A 164 3.88 -0.86 -0.50
N ILE A 165 5.18 -0.71 -0.31
CA ILE A 165 6.16 -0.95 -1.36
C ILE A 165 7.23 -1.89 -0.82
N SER A 166 7.41 -3.04 -1.48
CA SER A 166 8.44 -4.01 -1.13
C SER A 166 9.80 -3.62 -1.70
N HIS A 167 10.85 -4.23 -1.18
CA HIS A 167 12.20 -4.07 -1.70
C HIS A 167 12.36 -4.59 -3.14
N PHE A 168 11.44 -5.46 -3.58
CA PHE A 168 11.46 -6.09 -4.90
C PHE A 168 10.48 -5.46 -5.91
N CYS A 169 10.10 -4.19 -5.72
CA CYS A 169 9.22 -3.47 -6.64
C CYS A 169 7.78 -4.02 -6.73
N VAL A 170 7.27 -4.58 -5.65
CA VAL A 170 5.86 -4.93 -5.53
C VAL A 170 5.13 -3.78 -4.84
N PHE A 171 4.06 -3.31 -5.47
CA PHE A 171 3.20 -2.26 -4.94
C PHE A 171 1.89 -2.87 -4.48
N GLU A 172 1.52 -2.61 -3.25
CA GLU A 172 0.23 -2.99 -2.69
C GLU A 172 -0.48 -1.72 -2.21
N VAL A 173 -1.66 -1.47 -2.72
CA VAL A 173 -2.48 -0.31 -2.36
C VAL A 173 -3.60 -0.77 -1.44
N GLU A 174 -3.62 -0.23 -0.24
CA GLU A 174 -4.66 -0.44 0.76
C GLU A 174 -5.72 0.65 0.61
N LEU A 175 -6.94 0.25 0.34
CA LEU A 175 -8.09 1.13 0.19
C LEU A 175 -8.72 1.46 1.55
N ILE A 176 -9.61 2.46 1.61
CA ILE A 176 -10.25 2.92 2.85
C ILE A 176 -11.10 1.85 3.54
N ASN A 177 -11.57 0.84 2.80
CA ASN A 177 -12.30 -0.31 3.34
C ASN A 177 -11.37 -1.43 3.85
N GLY A 178 -10.03 -1.24 3.81
CA GLY A 178 -9.03 -2.20 4.26
C GLY A 178 -8.64 -3.23 3.21
N VAL A 179 -9.27 -3.24 2.03
CA VAL A 179 -8.88 -4.12 0.93
C VAL A 179 -7.53 -3.71 0.40
N LYS A 180 -6.67 -4.69 0.18
CA LYS A 180 -5.33 -4.52 -0.38
C LYS A 180 -5.28 -5.13 -1.77
N ILE A 181 -4.93 -4.33 -2.74
CA ILE A 181 -4.81 -4.73 -4.13
C ILE A 181 -3.35 -4.57 -4.56
N GLN A 182 -2.77 -5.64 -5.05
CA GLN A 182 -1.42 -5.59 -5.60
C GLN A 182 -1.48 -5.08 -7.04
N ASN A 183 -0.60 -4.14 -7.35
CA ASN A 183 -0.30 -3.81 -8.73
C ASN A 183 0.71 -4.81 -9.27
N THR A 184 0.24 -5.80 -10.02
CA THR A 184 1.08 -6.68 -10.83
C THR A 184 1.52 -5.89 -12.07
N THR A 185 2.49 -5.01 -11.89
CA THR A 185 3.21 -4.48 -13.06
C THR A 185 3.96 -5.66 -13.64
N GLU A 186 3.55 -6.14 -14.80
CA GLU A 186 4.39 -7.03 -15.61
C GLU A 186 5.76 -6.37 -15.67
N ARG A 187 6.78 -7.09 -15.21
CA ARG A 187 8.16 -6.64 -15.35
C ARG A 187 8.35 -6.34 -16.82
N MET A 188 8.50 -5.09 -17.18
CA MET A 188 9.01 -4.74 -18.49
C MET A 188 10.41 -5.32 -18.59
N ASN A 189 10.50 -6.55 -19.08
CA ASN A 189 11.70 -7.16 -19.59
C ASN A 189 12.12 -6.37 -20.86
N LYS A 190 12.64 -5.16 -20.68
CA LYS A 190 13.47 -4.51 -21.69
C LYS A 190 14.89 -4.99 -21.52
N ASN A 191 15.14 -6.24 -21.86
CA ASN A 191 16.44 -6.77 -22.23
C ASN A 191 16.28 -7.70 -23.41
N GLU A 192 15.70 -7.19 -24.49
CA GLU A 192 15.94 -7.69 -25.83
C GLU A 192 16.75 -6.64 -26.59
N HIS A 193 17.98 -6.50 -26.21
CA HIS A 193 18.98 -6.02 -27.12
C HIS A 193 19.60 -7.29 -27.74
N SER A 194 18.90 -7.84 -28.72
CA SER A 194 19.45 -8.81 -29.66
C SER A 194 20.61 -8.14 -30.40
N THR A 195 21.79 -8.43 -29.94
CA THR A 195 22.99 -8.29 -30.77
C THR A 195 22.91 -9.40 -31.80
N GLU A 196 22.31 -9.08 -32.94
CA GLU A 196 22.58 -9.85 -34.17
C GLU A 196 24.06 -9.68 -34.49
N CYS A 197 24.85 -10.65 -34.09
CA CYS A 197 26.17 -10.84 -34.67
C CYS A 197 25.98 -11.32 -36.10
N ASN A 198 26.17 -10.41 -37.03
CA ASN A 198 26.33 -10.71 -38.44
C ASN A 198 27.61 -11.52 -38.62
N ASP A 199 27.49 -12.84 -38.65
CA ASP A 199 28.47 -13.75 -39.23
C ASP A 199 28.42 -13.65 -40.73
N ASN A 200 29.26 -12.80 -41.27
CA ASN A 200 29.66 -12.91 -42.70
C ASN A 200 31.04 -12.24 -42.85
N SER A 201 32.06 -13.02 -42.86
CA SER A 201 33.25 -12.95 -43.73
C SER A 201 34.50 -13.53 -43.06
N CYS A 202 34.66 -14.80 -43.23
CA CYS A 202 35.98 -15.41 -43.25
C CYS A 202 36.02 -16.35 -44.47
N GLN A 203 36.30 -15.77 -45.62
CA GLN A 203 36.85 -16.53 -46.73
C GLN A 203 38.37 -16.33 -46.76
N SER A 204 39.04 -17.46 -46.60
CA SER A 204 40.30 -17.89 -47.23
C SER A 204 41.28 -16.86 -47.76
N ALA A 205 42.50 -16.93 -47.24
CA ALA A 205 43.70 -16.82 -48.05
C ALA A 205 44.81 -17.73 -47.48
N ASP A 206 44.89 -18.89 -48.10
CA ASP A 206 46.17 -19.66 -48.17
C ASP A 206 47.26 -18.79 -48.76
N ASN A 207 48.43 -18.80 -48.16
CA ASN A 207 49.63 -19.04 -48.96
C ASN A 207 50.90 -19.31 -48.09
N PRO A 208 51.68 -20.28 -48.45
CA PRO A 208 52.92 -20.66 -47.74
C PRO A 208 54.15 -20.01 -48.40
N LYS A 209 55.19 -19.76 -47.67
CA LYS A 209 56.63 -19.98 -48.04
C LYS A 209 57.61 -19.36 -47.07
N SER A 210 58.42 -20.26 -46.54
CA SER A 210 59.88 -20.31 -46.63
C SER A 210 60.64 -19.08 -46.08
N ARG A 211 61.34 -19.19 -45.03
CA ARG A 211 62.74 -19.60 -44.82
C ARG A 211 63.07 -19.58 -43.32
#